data_7d8e7b1e32d6cfad6cccd519465722ea
#
_entry.id   7d8e7b1e32d6cfad6cccd519465722ea
#
_cell.length_a   1.000
_cell.length_b   1.000
_cell.length_c   1.000
_cell.angle_alpha   90.00
_cell.angle_beta   90.00
_cell.angle_gamma   90.00
#
_symmetry.space_group_name_H-M   'P 1'
#
loop_
_entity.id
_entity.type
_entity.pdbx_description
1 polymer ?
#
loop_
_entity_poly.entity_id
_entity_poly.type
_entity_poly.pdbx_seq_one_letter_code
_entity_poly.pdbx_strand_id
1 'polypeptide(L)'
;IDDADAKIKEAEKSLEALNKEKTQLQALVDQIVPFNNLGYDVHKLLAFKSVKYRFGRIPVDYVEKLMQYTYDNVNTIFYECKKDQDYVWGVYFSPKNEIAKIDAVYKALHFERFRLPDEYEGTPEEALALLTKHIGELDAKIKEKQSEIDHVLSSKKEKILAAVAKLKQFSKNFDIRRLAAVTGADKKNFYIICFW
;
A
#
# COMPACT_ATOMS: atom_id res chain seq x y z
N ILE A 1 -2.34 -31.73 -11.95
CA ILE A 1 -1.66 -30.90 -10.95
C ILE A 1 -1.13 -29.62 -11.60
N ASP A 2 -0.46 -29.72 -12.76
CA ASP A 2 0.16 -28.60 -13.46
C ASP A 2 -0.82 -27.49 -13.86
N ASP A 3 -2.03 -27.84 -14.32
CA ASP A 3 -3.09 -26.86 -14.66
C ASP A 3 -3.62 -26.12 -13.41
N ALA A 4 -3.68 -26.78 -12.27
CA ALA A 4 -4.09 -26.12 -11.03
C ALA A 4 -2.99 -25.17 -10.49
N ASP A 5 -1.74 -25.60 -10.57
CA ASP A 5 -0.59 -24.79 -10.17
C ASP A 5 -0.47 -23.51 -11.02
N ALA A 6 -0.67 -23.63 -12.33
CA ALA A 6 -0.68 -22.48 -13.24
C ALA A 6 -1.80 -21.47 -12.90
N LYS A 7 -3.02 -21.97 -12.63
CA LYS A 7 -4.17 -21.09 -12.24
C LYS A 7 -3.94 -20.42 -10.91
N ILE A 8 -3.38 -21.12 -9.92
CA ILE A 8 -3.07 -20.53 -8.61
C ILE A 8 -2.00 -19.46 -8.75
N LYS A 9 -0.91 -19.71 -9.48
CA LYS A 9 0.15 -18.72 -9.71
C LYS A 9 -0.35 -17.47 -10.43
N GLU A 10 -1.24 -17.63 -11.40
CA GLU A 10 -1.84 -16.48 -12.09
C GLU A 10 -2.75 -15.68 -11.16
N ALA A 11 -3.56 -16.34 -10.35
CA ALA A 11 -4.41 -15.70 -9.35
C ALA A 11 -3.58 -15.01 -8.26
N GLU A 12 -2.50 -15.63 -7.76
CA GLU A 12 -1.57 -15.05 -6.79
C GLU A 12 -0.90 -13.78 -7.34
N LYS A 13 -0.42 -13.81 -8.58
CA LYS A 13 0.16 -12.64 -9.25
C LYS A 13 -0.85 -11.51 -9.39
N SER A 14 -2.10 -11.84 -9.70
CA SER A 14 -3.20 -10.86 -9.76
C SER A 14 -3.50 -10.28 -8.39
N LEU A 15 -3.52 -11.10 -7.33
CA LEU A 15 -3.71 -10.66 -5.95
C LEU A 15 -2.60 -9.73 -5.48
N GLU A 16 -1.35 -10.03 -5.80
CA GLU A 16 -0.21 -9.18 -5.47
C GLU A 16 -0.34 -7.80 -6.12
N ALA A 17 -0.73 -7.74 -7.40
CA ALA A 17 -0.95 -6.49 -8.11
C ALA A 17 -2.09 -5.67 -7.49
N LEU A 18 -3.24 -6.30 -7.20
CA LEU A 18 -4.40 -5.65 -6.56
C LEU A 18 -4.07 -5.13 -5.15
N ASN A 19 -3.34 -5.91 -4.36
CA ASN A 19 -2.92 -5.50 -3.01
C ASN A 19 -1.93 -4.33 -3.06
N LYS A 20 -1.02 -4.31 -4.03
CA LYS A 20 -0.10 -3.19 -4.24
C LYS A 20 -0.86 -1.92 -4.60
N GLU A 21 -1.81 -2.00 -5.53
CA GLU A 21 -2.67 -0.88 -5.92
C GLU A 21 -3.48 -0.37 -4.72
N LYS A 22 -4.12 -1.27 -3.96
CA LYS A 22 -4.85 -0.93 -2.74
C LYS A 22 -3.97 -0.19 -1.72
N THR A 23 -2.74 -0.67 -1.50
CA THR A 23 -1.79 -0.04 -0.57
C THR A 23 -1.42 1.37 -1.03
N GLN A 24 -1.26 1.60 -2.33
CA GLN A 24 -0.99 2.92 -2.88
C GLN A 24 -2.17 3.87 -2.69
N LEU A 25 -3.40 3.41 -2.96
CA LEU A 25 -4.61 4.20 -2.75
C LEU A 25 -4.84 4.50 -1.25
N GLN A 26 -4.57 3.53 -0.37
CA GLN A 26 -4.68 3.75 1.08
C GLN A 26 -3.69 4.82 1.56
N ALA A 27 -2.46 4.82 1.06
CA ALA A 27 -1.49 5.86 1.38
C ALA A 27 -1.95 7.26 0.91
N LEU A 28 -2.66 7.35 -0.22
CA LEU A 28 -3.28 8.61 -0.66
C LEU A 28 -4.42 9.04 0.25
N VAL A 29 -5.28 8.10 0.67
CA VAL A 29 -6.35 8.38 1.64
C VAL A 29 -5.76 8.94 2.94
N ASP A 30 -4.71 8.31 3.48
CA ASP A 30 -4.06 8.75 4.71
C ASP A 30 -3.46 10.16 4.60
N GLN A 31 -3.04 10.57 3.40
CA GLN A 31 -2.57 11.93 3.12
C GLN A 31 -3.72 12.95 3.03
N ILE A 32 -4.90 12.54 2.60
CA ILE A 32 -6.05 13.45 2.39
C ILE A 32 -6.91 13.60 3.65
N VAL A 33 -7.03 12.54 4.44
CA VAL A 33 -7.87 12.51 5.67
C VAL A 33 -7.65 13.71 6.59
N PRO A 34 -6.42 14.23 6.83
CA PRO A 34 -6.22 15.42 7.65
C PRO A 34 -6.88 16.70 7.12
N PHE A 35 -7.20 16.75 5.83
CA PHE A 35 -7.81 17.89 5.15
C PHE A 35 -9.34 17.74 5.00
N ASN A 36 -9.90 16.67 5.54
CA ASN A 36 -11.36 16.50 5.59
C ASN A 36 -11.97 17.56 6.52
N ASN A 37 -13.15 18.07 6.20
CA ASN A 37 -13.82 19.14 6.92
C ASN A 37 -13.20 20.52 6.75
N LEU A 38 -12.74 20.86 5.54
CA LEU A 38 -12.42 22.25 5.20
C LEU A 38 -13.67 23.13 5.35
N GLY A 39 -13.53 24.24 6.07
CA GLY A 39 -14.64 25.18 6.24
C GLY A 39 -15.14 25.75 4.90
N TYR A 40 -16.41 26.14 4.86
CA TYR A 40 -17.07 26.69 3.67
C TYR A 40 -16.29 27.82 2.97
N ASP A 41 -15.63 28.69 3.74
CA ASP A 41 -14.84 29.78 3.20
C ASP A 41 -13.57 29.27 2.47
N VAL A 42 -12.99 28.18 2.92
CA VAL A 42 -11.82 27.55 2.28
C VAL A 42 -12.21 26.94 0.93
N HIS A 43 -13.38 26.31 0.82
CA HIS A 43 -13.90 25.81 -0.47
C HIS A 43 -14.05 26.94 -1.50
N LYS A 44 -14.50 28.12 -1.09
CA LYS A 44 -14.55 29.28 -1.97
C LYS A 44 -13.16 29.72 -2.45
N LEU A 45 -12.17 29.71 -1.54
CA LEU A 45 -10.79 30.06 -1.89
C LEU A 45 -10.16 29.08 -2.89
N LEU A 46 -10.49 27.78 -2.79
CA LEU A 46 -10.04 26.77 -3.76
C LEU A 46 -10.55 27.04 -5.17
N ALA A 47 -11.73 27.63 -5.32
CA ALA A 47 -12.34 27.95 -6.61
C ALA A 47 -11.76 29.22 -7.28
N PHE A 48 -10.96 30.04 -6.59
CA PHE A 48 -10.41 31.27 -7.17
C PHE A 48 -9.27 31.00 -8.15
N LYS A 49 -9.44 31.41 -9.40
CA LYS A 49 -8.44 31.24 -10.46
C LYS A 49 -7.16 32.07 -10.25
N SER A 50 -7.25 33.17 -9.49
CA SER A 50 -6.13 34.09 -9.20
C SER A 50 -5.29 33.65 -8.00
N VAL A 51 -5.78 32.70 -7.23
CA VAL A 51 -5.13 32.15 -6.04
C VAL A 51 -4.63 30.75 -6.32
N LYS A 52 -3.43 30.47 -5.88
CA LYS A 52 -2.86 29.11 -5.84
C LYS A 52 -2.84 28.63 -4.41
N TYR A 53 -3.05 27.33 -4.25
CA TYR A 53 -3.05 26.70 -2.94
C TYR A 53 -2.14 25.46 -2.93
N ARG A 54 -1.70 25.08 -1.73
CA ARG A 54 -0.88 23.90 -1.49
C ARG A 54 -1.31 23.22 -0.21
N PHE A 55 -1.62 21.95 -0.31
CA PHE A 55 -1.83 21.09 0.84
C PHE A 55 -0.51 20.54 1.35
N GLY A 56 -0.39 20.39 2.67
CA GLY A 56 0.79 19.79 3.27
C GLY A 56 0.75 19.84 4.78
N ARG A 57 1.91 19.58 5.37
CA ARG A 57 2.11 19.66 6.82
C ARG A 57 3.40 20.41 7.16
N ILE A 58 3.41 21.01 8.32
CA ILE A 58 4.58 21.70 8.87
C ILE A 58 4.87 21.15 10.27
N PRO A 59 6.14 20.93 10.68
CA PRO A 59 6.45 20.57 12.04
C PRO A 59 5.99 21.66 13.02
N VAL A 60 5.46 21.24 14.18
CA VAL A 60 4.88 22.16 15.19
C VAL A 60 5.87 23.25 15.60
N ASP A 61 7.17 22.93 15.71
CA ASP A 61 8.23 23.85 16.10
C ASP A 61 8.43 25.04 15.14
N TYR A 62 7.94 24.90 13.90
CA TYR A 62 8.06 25.94 12.88
C TYR A 62 6.80 26.79 12.71
N VAL A 63 5.70 26.43 13.39
CA VAL A 63 4.41 27.15 13.25
C VAL A 63 4.51 28.59 13.75
N GLU A 64 5.18 28.83 14.88
CA GLU A 64 5.37 30.19 15.40
C GLU A 64 6.18 31.07 14.42
N LYS A 65 7.23 30.51 13.83
CA LYS A 65 8.02 31.19 12.80
C LYS A 65 7.18 31.47 11.55
N LEU A 66 6.33 30.52 11.14
CA LEU A 66 5.39 30.74 10.04
C LEU A 66 4.46 31.91 10.33
N MET A 67 3.88 31.97 11.52
CA MET A 67 2.98 33.05 11.93
C MET A 67 3.69 34.41 11.88
N GLN A 68 4.93 34.50 12.36
CA GLN A 68 5.72 35.72 12.28
C GLN A 68 6.00 36.14 10.84
N TYR A 69 6.39 35.22 9.97
CA TYR A 69 6.64 35.51 8.55
C TYR A 69 5.37 35.94 7.78
N THR A 70 4.23 35.34 8.09
CA THR A 70 2.96 35.66 7.43
C THR A 70 2.41 37.04 7.85
N TYR A 71 2.66 37.45 9.10
CA TYR A 71 2.20 38.79 9.58
C TYR A 71 3.01 39.93 8.99
N ASP A 72 4.31 39.76 8.75
CA ASP A 72 5.18 40.92 8.47
C ASP A 72 5.57 41.09 7.00
N ASN A 73 5.59 40.05 6.17
CA ASN A 73 6.31 40.14 4.90
C ASN A 73 5.79 39.34 3.70
N VAL A 74 4.73 38.55 3.80
CA VAL A 74 4.34 37.64 2.72
C VAL A 74 2.83 37.58 2.51
N ASN A 75 2.40 37.79 1.27
CA ASN A 75 0.98 37.71 0.88
C ASN A 75 0.51 36.24 0.84
N THR A 76 0.40 35.63 2.01
CA THR A 76 -0.07 34.24 2.13
C THR A 76 -1.02 34.08 3.33
N ILE A 77 -1.92 33.13 3.22
CA ILE A 77 -2.81 32.74 4.32
C ILE A 77 -2.57 31.25 4.54
N PHE A 78 -2.27 30.87 5.77
CA PHE A 78 -2.21 29.47 6.18
C PHE A 78 -3.47 29.10 6.95
N TYR A 79 -4.16 28.07 6.49
CA TYR A 79 -5.35 27.53 7.15
C TYR A 79 -4.98 26.17 7.76
N GLU A 80 -5.08 26.09 9.09
CA GLU A 80 -4.86 24.85 9.84
C GLU A 80 -6.08 23.96 9.73
N CYS A 81 -5.88 22.70 9.31
CA CYS A 81 -6.92 21.69 9.18
C CYS A 81 -6.93 20.73 10.36
N LYS A 82 -5.74 20.29 10.77
CA LYS A 82 -5.52 19.35 11.86
C LYS A 82 -4.17 19.59 12.50
N LYS A 83 -4.11 19.41 13.82
CA LYS A 83 -2.85 19.43 14.57
C LYS A 83 -2.68 18.13 15.33
N ASP A 84 -1.51 17.55 15.28
CA ASP A 84 -1.07 16.44 16.12
C ASP A 84 0.16 16.85 16.98
N GLN A 85 0.85 15.91 17.59
CA GLN A 85 1.98 16.19 18.48
C GLN A 85 3.20 16.74 17.72
N ASP A 86 3.43 16.26 16.50
CA ASP A 86 4.64 16.54 15.71
C ASP A 86 4.38 17.53 14.56
N TYR A 87 3.17 17.53 13.99
CA TYR A 87 2.85 18.26 12.77
C TYR A 87 1.54 19.02 12.86
N VAL A 88 1.48 20.14 12.14
CA VAL A 88 0.26 20.85 11.80
C VAL A 88 -0.01 20.65 10.31
N TRP A 89 -1.17 20.10 10.01
CA TRP A 89 -1.68 19.87 8.67
C TRP A 89 -2.50 21.06 8.22
N GLY A 90 -2.27 21.54 7.02
CA GLY A 90 -3.00 22.72 6.56
C GLY A 90 -2.84 22.96 5.07
N VAL A 91 -3.51 24.01 4.65
CA VAL A 91 -3.45 24.53 3.30
C VAL A 91 -3.00 25.99 3.33
N TYR A 92 -2.03 26.33 2.49
CA TYR A 92 -1.71 27.72 2.30
C TYR A 92 -2.18 28.22 0.94
N PHE A 93 -2.53 29.48 0.93
CA PHE A 93 -3.01 30.20 -0.24
C PHE A 93 -2.02 31.32 -0.58
N SER A 94 -1.84 31.56 -1.88
CA SER A 94 -0.95 32.58 -2.39
C SER A 94 -1.44 33.14 -3.71
N PRO A 95 -1.23 34.44 -3.99
CA PRO A 95 -1.42 35.01 -5.31
C PRO A 95 -0.57 34.26 -6.34
N LYS A 96 -1.14 34.07 -7.55
CA LYS A 96 -0.49 33.29 -8.61
C LYS A 96 0.90 33.84 -9.01
N ASN A 97 1.08 35.16 -8.94
CA ASN A 97 2.33 35.84 -9.29
C ASN A 97 3.43 35.71 -8.22
N GLU A 98 3.09 35.36 -6.98
CA GLU A 98 4.03 35.28 -5.86
C GLU A 98 4.28 33.83 -5.39
N ILE A 99 3.60 32.85 -6.00
CA ILE A 99 3.62 31.46 -5.55
C ILE A 99 5.03 30.88 -5.41
N ALA A 100 5.94 31.21 -6.32
CA ALA A 100 7.31 30.68 -6.30
C ALA A 100 8.10 31.19 -5.08
N LYS A 101 7.94 32.47 -4.73
CA LYS A 101 8.55 33.10 -3.55
C LYS A 101 7.98 32.48 -2.27
N ILE A 102 6.68 32.31 -2.23
CA ILE A 102 5.97 31.76 -1.08
C ILE A 102 6.27 30.27 -0.90
N ASP A 103 6.29 29.48 -1.98
CA ASP A 103 6.72 28.07 -1.96
C ASP A 103 8.14 27.93 -1.38
N ALA A 104 9.06 28.87 -1.68
CA ALA A 104 10.42 28.86 -1.12
C ALA A 104 10.41 29.14 0.41
N VAL A 105 9.59 30.07 0.88
CA VAL A 105 9.45 30.35 2.32
C VAL A 105 8.91 29.11 3.07
N TYR A 106 7.83 28.52 2.59
CA TYR A 106 7.27 27.32 3.22
C TYR A 106 8.24 26.13 3.19
N LYS A 107 9.03 25.98 2.12
CA LYS A 107 10.09 24.97 2.04
C LYS A 107 11.19 25.22 3.08
N ALA A 108 11.59 26.47 3.31
CA ALA A 108 12.55 26.84 4.35
C ALA A 108 12.04 26.55 5.77
N LEU A 109 10.73 26.55 5.97
CA LEU A 109 10.05 26.17 7.21
C LEU A 109 9.74 24.65 7.29
N HIS A 110 10.35 23.85 6.45
CA HIS A 110 10.15 22.39 6.40
C HIS A 110 8.71 21.97 6.10
N PHE A 111 7.95 22.78 5.36
CA PHE A 111 6.63 22.40 4.89
C PHE A 111 6.74 21.26 3.88
N GLU A 112 6.16 20.13 4.22
CA GLU A 112 6.05 18.96 3.35
C GLU A 112 4.77 19.05 2.52
N ARG A 113 4.92 19.29 1.22
CA ARG A 113 3.80 19.43 0.30
C ARG A 113 3.26 18.09 -0.11
N PHE A 114 1.94 17.92 -0.04
CA PHE A 114 1.20 16.81 -0.63
C PHE A 114 0.66 17.18 -2.00
N ARG A 115 0.82 16.25 -2.95
CA ARG A 115 0.26 16.37 -4.28
C ARG A 115 -0.86 15.35 -4.42
N LEU A 116 -2.07 15.84 -4.63
CA LEU A 116 -3.14 14.97 -5.11
C LEU A 116 -2.83 14.59 -6.55
N PRO A 117 -3.04 13.33 -6.97
CA PRO A 117 -2.97 12.95 -8.37
C PRO A 117 -3.99 13.76 -9.18
N ASP A 118 -3.63 14.11 -10.42
CA ASP A 118 -4.48 14.93 -11.31
C ASP A 118 -5.85 14.28 -11.60
N GLU A 119 -5.98 12.98 -11.36
CA GLU A 119 -7.23 12.21 -11.50
C GLU A 119 -8.29 12.57 -10.44
N TYR A 120 -7.88 13.19 -9.34
CA TYR A 120 -8.75 13.58 -8.23
C TYR A 120 -8.84 15.11 -8.15
N GLU A 121 -9.21 15.73 -9.27
CA GLU A 121 -9.56 17.15 -9.30
C GLU A 121 -10.83 17.41 -8.49
N GLY A 122 -10.79 18.38 -7.57
CA GLY A 122 -11.95 18.74 -6.75
C GLY A 122 -11.58 19.05 -5.31
N THR A 123 -12.55 18.88 -4.43
CA THR A 123 -12.35 19.06 -2.98
C THR A 123 -11.72 17.79 -2.37
N PRO A 124 -11.01 17.92 -1.23
CA PRO A 124 -10.48 16.76 -0.50
C PRO A 124 -11.56 15.74 -0.15
N GLU A 125 -12.78 16.16 0.14
CA GLU A 125 -13.92 15.29 0.44
C GLU A 125 -14.34 14.47 -0.78
N GLU A 126 -14.42 15.10 -1.95
CA GLU A 126 -14.75 14.41 -3.22
C GLU A 126 -13.67 13.40 -3.58
N ALA A 127 -12.41 13.78 -3.47
CA ALA A 127 -11.28 12.89 -3.69
C ALA A 127 -11.32 11.69 -2.73
N LEU A 128 -11.61 11.94 -1.45
CA LEU A 128 -11.69 10.89 -0.44
C LEU A 128 -12.84 9.92 -0.71
N ALA A 129 -14.00 10.42 -1.13
CA ALA A 129 -15.15 9.59 -1.49
C ALA A 129 -14.84 8.68 -2.69
N LEU A 130 -14.20 9.22 -3.73
CA LEU A 130 -13.78 8.45 -4.92
C LEU A 130 -12.73 7.39 -4.58
N LEU A 131 -11.71 7.74 -3.80
CA LEU A 131 -10.67 6.80 -3.35
C LEU A 131 -11.25 5.68 -2.51
N THR A 132 -12.14 6.00 -1.57
CA THR A 132 -12.79 5.00 -0.71
C THR A 132 -13.65 4.05 -1.53
N LYS A 133 -14.38 4.55 -2.52
CA LYS A 133 -15.15 3.73 -3.45
C LYS A 133 -14.24 2.79 -4.24
N HIS A 134 -13.14 3.29 -4.79
CA HIS A 134 -12.19 2.49 -5.57
C HIS A 134 -11.53 1.39 -4.71
N ILE A 135 -11.14 1.72 -3.48
CA ILE A 135 -10.63 0.72 -2.51
C ILE A 135 -11.67 -0.38 -2.26
N GLY A 136 -12.95 -0.01 -2.10
CA GLY A 136 -14.05 -0.97 -1.94
C GLY A 136 -14.21 -1.91 -3.15
N GLU A 137 -14.05 -1.39 -4.36
CA GLU A 137 -14.08 -2.18 -5.59
C GLU A 137 -12.89 -3.14 -5.68
N LEU A 138 -11.69 -2.69 -5.26
CA LEU A 138 -10.52 -3.55 -5.18
C LEU A 138 -10.68 -4.65 -4.13
N ASP A 139 -11.26 -4.36 -2.97
CA ASP A 139 -11.54 -5.34 -1.94
C ASP A 139 -12.49 -6.44 -2.42
N ALA A 140 -13.51 -6.08 -3.20
CA ALA A 140 -14.41 -7.05 -3.82
C ALA A 140 -13.64 -7.97 -4.80
N LYS A 141 -12.79 -7.41 -5.65
CA LYS A 141 -11.95 -8.18 -6.59
C LYS A 141 -10.95 -9.08 -5.88
N ILE A 142 -10.30 -8.60 -4.82
CA ILE A 142 -9.37 -9.38 -3.99
C ILE A 142 -10.09 -10.59 -3.39
N LYS A 143 -11.29 -10.37 -2.82
CA LYS A 143 -12.09 -11.43 -2.23
C LYS A 143 -12.54 -12.47 -3.27
N GLU A 144 -12.90 -12.04 -4.47
CA GLU A 144 -13.24 -12.92 -5.58
C GLU A 144 -12.07 -13.81 -5.97
N LYS A 145 -10.87 -13.22 -6.15
CA LYS A 145 -9.64 -13.97 -6.48
C LYS A 145 -9.22 -14.93 -5.38
N GLN A 146 -9.37 -14.53 -4.12
CA GLN A 146 -9.13 -15.42 -2.98
C GLN A 146 -10.08 -16.63 -3.02
N SER A 147 -11.37 -16.39 -3.28
CA SER A 147 -12.36 -17.46 -3.41
C SER A 147 -12.08 -18.40 -4.59
N GLU A 148 -11.55 -17.89 -5.72
CA GLU A 148 -11.12 -18.72 -6.84
C GLU A 148 -9.97 -19.67 -6.41
N ILE A 149 -8.97 -19.18 -5.68
CA ILE A 149 -7.87 -19.99 -5.16
C ILE A 149 -8.40 -21.06 -4.22
N ASP A 150 -9.23 -20.69 -3.26
CA ASP A 150 -9.83 -21.60 -2.28
C ASP A 150 -10.65 -22.69 -2.96
N HIS A 151 -11.40 -22.35 -4.01
CA HIS A 151 -12.16 -23.30 -4.80
C HIS A 151 -11.26 -24.31 -5.54
N VAL A 152 -10.19 -23.82 -6.18
CA VAL A 152 -9.20 -24.68 -6.88
C VAL A 152 -8.53 -25.62 -5.88
N LEU A 153 -8.07 -25.10 -4.73
CA LEU A 153 -7.44 -25.91 -3.68
C LEU A 153 -8.39 -26.96 -3.12
N SER A 154 -9.64 -26.58 -2.82
CA SER A 154 -10.65 -27.48 -2.29
C SER A 154 -10.98 -28.60 -3.28
N SER A 155 -11.13 -28.28 -4.57
CA SER A 155 -11.43 -29.27 -5.62
C SER A 155 -10.30 -30.27 -5.87
N LYS A 156 -9.06 -29.92 -5.52
CA LYS A 156 -7.88 -30.76 -5.72
C LYS A 156 -7.29 -31.34 -4.42
N LYS A 157 -7.91 -31.01 -3.28
CA LYS A 157 -7.43 -31.37 -1.94
C LYS A 157 -7.03 -32.84 -1.79
N GLU A 158 -7.91 -33.76 -2.19
CA GLU A 158 -7.65 -35.20 -2.08
C GLU A 158 -6.45 -35.65 -2.94
N LYS A 159 -6.34 -35.12 -4.17
CA LYS A 159 -5.23 -35.42 -5.07
C LYS A 159 -3.91 -34.88 -4.53
N ILE A 160 -3.91 -33.69 -3.97
CA ILE A 160 -2.73 -33.07 -3.36
C ILE A 160 -2.29 -33.88 -2.13
N LEU A 161 -3.23 -34.24 -1.25
CA LEU A 161 -2.91 -35.07 -0.08
C LEU A 161 -2.37 -36.46 -0.46
N ALA A 162 -2.94 -37.11 -1.47
CA ALA A 162 -2.45 -38.36 -1.98
C ALA A 162 -1.02 -38.26 -2.58
N ALA A 163 -0.74 -37.18 -3.30
CA ALA A 163 0.59 -36.89 -3.83
C ALA A 163 1.62 -36.66 -2.71
N VAL A 164 1.27 -35.88 -1.69
CA VAL A 164 2.12 -35.64 -0.52
C VAL A 164 2.40 -36.94 0.23
N ALA A 165 1.40 -37.80 0.42
CA ALA A 165 1.58 -39.09 1.07
C ALA A 165 2.56 -40.01 0.28
N LYS A 166 2.42 -40.07 -1.06
CA LYS A 166 3.35 -40.78 -1.93
C LYS A 166 4.77 -40.22 -1.83
N LEU A 167 4.94 -38.89 -1.89
CA LEU A 167 6.27 -38.28 -1.76
C LEU A 167 6.92 -38.57 -0.42
N LYS A 168 6.18 -38.54 0.68
CA LYS A 168 6.67 -38.92 2.01
C LYS A 168 7.10 -40.38 2.04
N GLN A 169 6.34 -41.27 1.39
CA GLN A 169 6.71 -42.70 1.28
C GLN A 169 7.97 -42.90 0.44
N PHE A 170 8.11 -42.17 -0.68
CA PHE A 170 9.32 -42.18 -1.48
C PHE A 170 10.53 -41.69 -0.72
N SER A 171 10.39 -40.58 0.01
CA SER A 171 11.48 -40.04 0.85
C SER A 171 11.95 -41.07 1.89
N LYS A 172 10.98 -41.66 2.63
CA LYS A 172 11.32 -42.75 3.57
C LYS A 172 12.06 -43.91 2.91
N ASN A 173 11.58 -44.37 1.76
CA ASN A 173 12.21 -45.45 1.03
C ASN A 173 13.61 -45.08 0.54
N PHE A 174 13.82 -43.81 0.16
CA PHE A 174 15.12 -43.31 -0.26
C PHE A 174 16.09 -43.25 0.92
N ASP A 175 15.66 -42.80 2.07
CA ASP A 175 16.46 -42.74 3.30
C ASP A 175 16.87 -44.16 3.75
N ILE A 176 15.96 -45.13 3.68
CA ILE A 176 16.26 -46.53 3.97
C ILE A 176 17.30 -47.08 2.99
N ARG A 177 17.16 -46.80 1.68
CA ARG A 177 18.14 -47.24 0.67
C ARG A 177 19.51 -46.58 0.88
N ARG A 178 19.59 -45.39 1.35
CA ARG A 178 20.85 -44.70 1.67
C ARG A 178 21.58 -45.33 2.85
N LEU A 179 20.84 -45.95 3.77
CA LEU A 179 21.38 -46.69 4.91
C LEU A 179 21.76 -48.14 4.56
N ALA A 180 21.37 -48.62 3.38
CA ALA A 180 21.73 -49.97 2.94
C ALA A 180 23.18 -49.99 2.52
N ALA A 181 23.96 -50.88 3.12
CA ALA A 181 25.34 -51.17 2.73
C ALA A 181 25.40 -52.41 1.86
N VAL A 182 26.21 -52.37 0.80
CA VAL A 182 26.51 -53.57 -0.04
C VAL A 182 27.69 -54.27 0.58
N THR A 183 27.47 -55.51 0.99
CA THR A 183 28.54 -56.39 1.53
C THR A 183 28.68 -57.63 0.66
N GLY A 184 29.90 -57.94 0.23
CA GLY A 184 30.23 -59.12 -0.51
C GLY A 184 30.80 -58.92 -1.91
N ALA A 185 31.55 -59.91 -2.42
CA ALA A 185 32.24 -59.83 -3.69
C ALA A 185 31.32 -59.82 -4.92
N ASP A 186 30.08 -60.31 -4.80
CA ASP A 186 29.13 -60.48 -5.91
C ASP A 186 28.20 -59.36 -6.20
N LYS A 187 28.24 -58.26 -5.48
CA LYS A 187 27.39 -57.02 -5.67
C LYS A 187 25.88 -57.27 -5.82
N LYS A 188 25.39 -58.51 -5.58
CA LYS A 188 23.97 -58.88 -5.74
C LYS A 188 23.15 -58.87 -4.45
N ASN A 189 23.82 -58.89 -3.30
CA ASN A 189 23.14 -58.93 -2.00
C ASN A 189 23.23 -57.60 -1.29
N PHE A 190 22.09 -57.09 -0.89
CA PHE A 190 21.94 -55.86 -0.10
C PHE A 190 21.54 -56.23 1.33
N TYR A 191 22.26 -55.71 2.30
CA TYR A 191 21.89 -55.83 3.71
C TYR A 191 21.45 -54.49 4.24
N ILE A 192 20.26 -54.44 4.81
CA ILE A 192 19.77 -53.30 5.52
C ILE A 192 20.08 -53.50 7.00
N ILE A 193 20.95 -52.66 7.55
CA ILE A 193 21.27 -52.68 8.97
C ILE A 193 20.34 -51.70 9.66
N CYS A 194 19.39 -52.19 10.44
CA CYS A 194 18.53 -51.38 11.31
C CYS A 194 19.18 -51.31 12.70
N PHE A 195 19.49 -50.11 13.13
CA PHE A 195 19.89 -49.87 14.53
C PHE A 195 18.62 -49.47 15.30
N TRP A 196 18.43 -50.14 16.44
CA TRP A 196 17.36 -49.84 17.41
C TRP A 196 17.82 -48.79 18.39
#